data_5e1c5cd868167f03460dadf8f5a98b93
#
_entry.id   5e1c5cd868167f03460dadf8f5a98b93
#
_cell.length_a   1.000
_cell.length_b   1.000
_cell.length_c   1.000
_cell.angle_alpha   90.00
_cell.angle_beta   90.00
_cell.angle_gamma   90.00
#
_symmetry.space_group_name_H-M   'P 1'
#
loop_
_entity.id
_entity.type
_entity.pdbx_description
1 polymer ?
#
loop_
_entity_poly.entity_id
_entity_poly.type
_entity_poly.pdbx_seq_one_letter_code
_entity_poly.pdbx_strand_id
1 'polypeptide(L)'
;GLGDVYKRQEAYLYALPYSLYKEHGVRRYGAHGTSHYFVSREVAEYVGKPADQVNAIICHLGNGGSVSVVRHGKCIDTSMGLTPLEGLVMGTRCGDIDPAIVFYLYKNLGMSMDQIEETLVKKSGLLGLTEVTSDCRYAEDNYDDASKPEAKRALNVYSYRLAKYIGAYMAVLGDDHLDAIAFTGGIGENSAHVRELALGHLKLFGIKLDKERNLAARFGKSGVITADDSAFKAIVLPTNEELVIAQDTARLAG
;
A
#
# COMPACT_ATOMS: atom_id res chain seq x y z
N GLY A 1 -2.71 -14.21 9.81
CA GLY A 1 -3.73 -13.62 8.97
C GLY A 1 -3.95 -14.40 7.68
N LEU A 2 -5.12 -14.26 7.06
CA LEU A 2 -5.50 -14.98 5.83
C LEU A 2 -4.54 -14.76 4.64
N GLY A 3 -3.72 -13.72 4.66
CA GLY A 3 -2.70 -13.45 3.64
C GLY A 3 -1.49 -14.37 3.65
N ASP A 4 -1.27 -15.14 4.71
CA ASP A 4 -0.07 -15.96 4.86
C ASP A 4 -0.12 -17.33 4.16
N VAL A 5 -1.32 -17.86 3.94
CA VAL A 5 -1.50 -19.24 3.52
C VAL A 5 -1.16 -19.47 2.05
N TYR A 6 -1.16 -18.42 1.22
CA TYR A 6 -1.05 -18.53 -0.23
C TYR A 6 0.18 -17.86 -0.83
N LYS A 7 1.00 -17.18 -0.02
CA LYS A 7 2.23 -16.58 -0.54
C LYS A 7 3.21 -17.65 -1.02
N ARG A 8 3.76 -17.43 -2.19
CA ARG A 8 4.82 -18.27 -2.74
C ARG A 8 6.11 -18.09 -1.94
N GLN A 9 6.97 -19.10 -1.93
CA GLN A 9 8.22 -19.08 -1.18
C GLN A 9 9.10 -17.88 -1.58
N GLU A 10 9.17 -17.56 -2.86
CA GLU A 10 9.92 -16.41 -3.39
C GLU A 10 9.37 -15.05 -2.93
N ALA A 11 8.09 -14.98 -2.53
CA ALA A 11 7.46 -13.76 -2.03
C ALA A 11 7.68 -13.55 -0.52
N TYR A 12 7.79 -14.63 0.27
CA TYR A 12 7.91 -14.48 1.72
C TYR A 12 9.34 -14.64 2.27
N LEU A 13 10.26 -15.24 1.53
CA LEU A 13 11.64 -15.36 1.99
C LEU A 13 12.41 -14.07 1.75
N TYR A 14 13.21 -13.69 2.74
CA TYR A 14 14.27 -12.71 2.56
C TYR A 14 15.54 -13.40 2.06
N ALA A 15 16.35 -12.70 1.27
CA ALA A 15 17.66 -13.15 0.84
C ALA A 15 18.70 -13.04 1.99
N LEU A 16 18.38 -13.72 3.10
CA LEU A 16 19.18 -13.85 4.32
C LEU A 16 19.59 -15.32 4.51
N PRO A 17 20.53 -15.64 5.42
CA PRO A 17 20.81 -17.03 5.77
C PRO A 17 19.53 -17.81 6.07
N TYR A 18 19.30 -18.92 5.36
CA TYR A 18 18.05 -19.68 5.43
C TYR A 18 17.73 -20.22 6.84
N SER A 19 18.78 -20.38 7.67
CA SER A 19 18.63 -20.74 9.09
C SER A 19 17.77 -19.74 9.87
N LEU A 20 17.86 -18.44 9.55
CA LEU A 20 17.02 -17.41 10.19
C LEU A 20 15.52 -17.65 9.94
N TYR A 21 15.17 -18.12 8.75
CA TYR A 21 13.79 -18.53 8.50
C TYR A 21 13.44 -19.82 9.25
N LYS A 22 14.26 -20.85 9.13
CA LYS A 22 13.95 -22.17 9.70
C LYS A 22 13.87 -22.17 11.23
N GLU A 23 14.77 -21.45 11.89
CA GLU A 23 14.95 -21.50 13.35
C GLU A 23 14.18 -20.39 14.06
N HIS A 24 14.00 -19.25 13.39
CA HIS A 24 13.45 -18.05 14.01
C HIS A 24 12.21 -17.48 13.28
N GLY A 25 11.77 -18.09 12.19
CA GLY A 25 10.61 -17.64 11.43
C GLY A 25 10.79 -16.27 10.77
N VAL A 26 12.04 -15.86 10.47
CA VAL A 26 12.30 -14.57 9.80
C VAL A 26 11.86 -14.66 8.35
N ARG A 27 10.67 -14.10 8.08
CA ARG A 27 10.02 -14.08 6.77
C ARG A 27 9.07 -12.89 6.66
N ARG A 28 8.59 -12.61 5.44
CA ARG A 28 7.50 -11.65 5.21
C ARG A 28 6.17 -12.23 5.67
N TYR A 29 5.51 -11.57 6.60
CA TYR A 29 4.14 -11.88 7.05
C TYR A 29 3.11 -10.95 6.40
N GLY A 30 3.38 -9.66 6.40
CA GLY A 30 2.46 -8.63 5.95
C GLY A 30 1.50 -8.16 7.03
N ALA A 31 0.71 -7.14 6.70
CA ALA A 31 -0.36 -6.63 7.56
C ALA A 31 -1.55 -6.15 6.73
N HIS A 32 -2.61 -5.67 7.40
CA HIS A 32 -3.89 -5.27 6.81
C HIS A 32 -4.62 -6.41 6.07
N GLY A 33 -4.34 -7.69 6.42
CA GLY A 33 -4.88 -8.84 5.71
C GLY A 33 -6.41 -8.87 5.63
N THR A 34 -7.11 -8.48 6.69
CA THR A 34 -8.58 -8.38 6.73
C THR A 34 -9.10 -7.37 5.72
N SER A 35 -8.49 -6.16 5.69
CA SER A 35 -8.85 -5.13 4.72
C SER A 35 -8.57 -5.56 3.28
N HIS A 36 -7.39 -6.11 2.99
CA HIS A 36 -7.06 -6.62 1.66
C HIS A 36 -8.01 -7.73 1.21
N TYR A 37 -8.38 -8.64 2.11
CA TYR A 37 -9.36 -9.69 1.82
C TYR A 37 -10.72 -9.08 1.48
N PHE A 38 -11.25 -8.20 2.31
CA PHE A 38 -12.54 -7.53 2.08
C PHE A 38 -12.55 -6.82 0.74
N VAL A 39 -11.59 -5.92 0.51
CA VAL A 39 -11.53 -5.11 -0.72
C VAL A 39 -11.37 -5.99 -1.97
N SER A 40 -10.68 -7.14 -1.87
CA SER A 40 -10.59 -8.07 -3.01
C SER A 40 -11.95 -8.63 -3.43
N ARG A 41 -12.86 -8.85 -2.47
CA ARG A 41 -14.23 -9.29 -2.73
C ARG A 41 -15.08 -8.18 -3.33
N GLU A 42 -14.96 -6.98 -2.80
CA GLU A 42 -15.62 -5.79 -3.37
C GLU A 42 -15.17 -5.52 -4.81
N VAL A 43 -13.86 -5.69 -5.11
CA VAL A 43 -13.36 -5.62 -6.50
C VAL A 43 -14.04 -6.66 -7.37
N ALA A 44 -14.20 -7.89 -6.89
CA ALA A 44 -14.85 -8.98 -7.65
C ALA A 44 -16.29 -8.61 -8.03
N GLU A 45 -17.06 -8.11 -7.08
CA GLU A 45 -18.42 -7.62 -7.32
C GLU A 45 -18.43 -6.45 -8.32
N TYR A 46 -17.50 -5.51 -8.14
CA TYR A 46 -17.42 -4.31 -8.97
C TYR A 46 -17.06 -4.60 -10.43
N VAL A 47 -16.22 -5.60 -10.68
CA VAL A 47 -15.84 -6.02 -12.04
C VAL A 47 -16.74 -7.12 -12.62
N GLY A 48 -17.69 -7.64 -11.82
CA GLY A 48 -18.65 -8.66 -12.24
C GLY A 48 -18.02 -10.04 -12.47
N LYS A 49 -16.99 -10.39 -11.68
CA LYS A 49 -16.30 -11.69 -11.76
C LYS A 49 -16.47 -12.51 -10.48
N PRO A 50 -16.41 -13.85 -10.57
CA PRO A 50 -16.25 -14.70 -9.40
C PRO A 50 -15.00 -14.30 -8.61
N ALA A 51 -15.09 -14.31 -7.28
CA ALA A 51 -14.03 -13.82 -6.43
C ALA A 51 -12.71 -14.62 -6.56
N ASP A 52 -12.78 -15.88 -6.96
CA ASP A 52 -11.63 -16.78 -7.23
C ASP A 52 -11.04 -16.61 -8.64
N GLN A 53 -11.54 -15.66 -9.43
CA GLN A 53 -11.02 -15.34 -10.76
C GLN A 53 -10.48 -13.90 -10.85
N VAL A 54 -10.52 -13.14 -9.76
CA VAL A 54 -10.09 -11.74 -9.74
C VAL A 54 -8.58 -11.62 -9.60
N ASN A 55 -8.00 -10.74 -10.42
CA ASN A 55 -6.63 -10.28 -10.34
C ASN A 55 -6.63 -8.79 -9.98
N ALA A 56 -6.14 -8.44 -8.79
CA ALA A 56 -6.20 -7.08 -8.30
C ALA A 56 -4.93 -6.67 -7.56
N ILE A 57 -4.61 -5.38 -7.62
CA ILE A 57 -3.63 -4.75 -6.73
C ILE A 57 -4.40 -3.86 -5.77
N ILE A 58 -4.23 -4.09 -4.46
CA ILE A 58 -4.99 -3.38 -3.43
C ILE A 58 -4.04 -2.50 -2.63
N CYS A 59 -4.30 -1.20 -2.66
CA CYS A 59 -3.55 -0.17 -1.97
C CYS A 59 -4.34 0.29 -0.74
N HIS A 60 -4.03 -0.28 0.43
CA HIS A 60 -4.56 0.18 1.71
C HIS A 60 -3.66 1.31 2.22
N LEU A 61 -4.15 2.55 2.18
CA LEU A 61 -3.38 3.75 2.50
C LEU A 61 -4.04 4.50 3.65
N GLY A 62 -3.47 4.39 4.83
CA GLY A 62 -3.85 5.09 6.05
C GLY A 62 -2.63 5.68 6.73
N ASN A 63 -2.66 5.84 8.06
CA ASN A 63 -1.45 6.19 8.83
C ASN A 63 -0.38 5.08 8.71
N GLY A 64 -0.78 3.80 8.69
CA GLY A 64 -0.02 2.71 8.11
C GLY A 64 -0.47 2.47 6.66
N GLY A 65 0.42 1.98 5.80
CA GLY A 65 0.09 1.71 4.40
C GLY A 65 0.69 0.41 3.91
N SER A 66 -0.07 -0.34 3.11
CA SER A 66 0.42 -1.53 2.42
C SER A 66 -0.23 -1.70 1.05
N VAL A 67 0.50 -2.37 0.17
CA VAL A 67 -0.03 -2.85 -1.11
C VAL A 67 0.01 -4.36 -1.11
N SER A 68 -1.00 -5.00 -1.64
CA SER A 68 -1.00 -6.43 -1.91
C SER A 68 -1.39 -6.72 -3.35
N VAL A 69 -0.95 -7.86 -3.86
CA VAL A 69 -1.37 -8.37 -5.16
C VAL A 69 -2.15 -9.66 -4.98
N VAL A 70 -3.33 -9.68 -5.57
CA VAL A 70 -4.27 -10.80 -5.58
C VAL A 70 -4.28 -11.38 -6.98
N ARG A 71 -4.09 -12.69 -7.08
CA ARG A 71 -4.16 -13.46 -8.32
C ARG A 71 -5.12 -14.62 -8.13
N HIS A 72 -6.13 -14.71 -8.99
CA HIS A 72 -7.21 -15.72 -8.87
C HIS A 72 -7.81 -15.75 -7.45
N GLY A 73 -8.13 -14.57 -6.92
CA GLY A 73 -8.72 -14.40 -5.59
C GLY A 73 -7.79 -14.71 -4.40
N LYS A 74 -6.50 -15.00 -4.63
CA LYS A 74 -5.52 -15.33 -3.59
C LYS A 74 -4.44 -14.27 -3.51
N CYS A 75 -4.13 -13.81 -2.30
CA CYS A 75 -2.99 -12.91 -2.07
C CYS A 75 -1.68 -13.65 -2.31
N ILE A 76 -0.91 -13.22 -3.30
CA ILE A 76 0.37 -13.86 -3.67
C ILE A 76 1.59 -13.07 -3.18
N ASP A 77 1.45 -11.78 -2.88
CA ASP A 77 2.49 -10.94 -2.29
C ASP A 77 1.92 -9.71 -1.57
N THR A 78 2.71 -9.09 -0.69
CA THR A 78 2.35 -7.87 0.04
C THR A 78 3.59 -7.06 0.41
N SER A 79 3.44 -5.74 0.56
CA SER A 79 4.56 -4.82 0.78
C SER A 79 5.09 -4.76 2.21
N MET A 80 4.27 -5.04 3.22
CA MET A 80 4.74 -5.12 4.61
C MET A 80 5.46 -6.45 4.85
N GLY A 81 6.50 -6.43 5.67
CA GLY A 81 7.45 -7.52 5.84
C GLY A 81 7.23 -8.36 7.09
N LEU A 82 8.35 -8.66 7.78
CA LEU A 82 8.37 -9.29 9.10
C LEU A 82 7.57 -8.45 10.10
N THR A 83 7.67 -7.13 9.97
CA THR A 83 6.94 -6.14 10.76
C THR A 83 6.20 -5.16 9.83
N PRO A 84 5.29 -4.32 10.35
CA PRO A 84 4.62 -3.30 9.56
C PRO A 84 5.51 -2.08 9.21
N LEU A 85 6.85 -2.22 9.18
CA LEU A 85 7.80 -1.15 8.88
C LEU A 85 8.21 -1.13 7.40
N GLU A 86 8.46 -2.30 6.81
CA GLU A 86 8.84 -2.47 5.40
C GLU A 86 7.73 -2.01 4.46
N GLY A 87 8.11 -1.53 3.28
CA GLY A 87 7.20 -1.25 2.19
C GLY A 87 7.05 0.24 1.88
N LEU A 88 5.80 0.71 1.90
CA LEU A 88 5.45 2.08 1.57
C LEU A 88 6.01 3.10 2.57
N VAL A 89 6.18 4.33 2.11
CA VAL A 89 6.23 5.49 3.01
C VAL A 89 4.89 5.59 3.73
N MET A 90 4.89 5.84 5.03
CA MET A 90 3.67 5.90 5.85
C MET A 90 3.60 7.24 6.60
N GLY A 91 2.66 7.39 7.51
CA GLY A 91 2.55 8.63 8.28
C GLY A 91 3.83 8.95 9.08
N THR A 92 4.35 7.96 9.82
CA THR A 92 5.55 8.12 10.66
C THR A 92 6.65 7.08 10.39
N ARG A 93 6.36 6.03 9.63
CA ARG A 93 7.28 4.94 9.30
C ARG A 93 7.98 5.18 7.98
N CYS A 94 9.26 4.84 7.91
CA CYS A 94 10.09 5.11 6.74
C CYS A 94 9.73 4.25 5.51
N GLY A 95 9.15 3.06 5.69
CA GLY A 95 9.08 2.05 4.63
C GLY A 95 10.46 1.52 4.27
N ASP A 96 10.64 1.14 3.00
CA ASP A 96 11.91 0.61 2.52
C ASP A 96 13.03 1.65 2.57
N ILE A 97 14.16 1.24 3.12
CA ILE A 97 15.42 1.97 3.11
C ILE A 97 16.56 1.00 2.80
N ASP A 98 17.73 1.53 2.48
CA ASP A 98 18.95 0.72 2.49
C ASP A 98 19.24 0.27 3.94
N PRO A 99 19.32 -1.06 4.21
CA PRO A 99 19.63 -1.58 5.55
C PRO A 99 20.92 -1.03 6.15
N ALA A 100 21.90 -0.63 5.31
CA ALA A 100 23.16 -0.05 5.75
C ALA A 100 22.98 1.32 6.44
N ILE A 101 21.84 2.00 6.24
CA ILE A 101 21.50 3.23 6.95
C ILE A 101 21.49 2.99 8.48
N VAL A 102 20.99 1.84 8.94
CA VAL A 102 20.98 1.47 10.37
C VAL A 102 22.42 1.49 10.93
N PHE A 103 23.37 0.89 10.19
CA PHE A 103 24.76 0.86 10.60
C PHE A 103 25.42 2.24 10.53
N TYR A 104 25.07 3.05 9.56
CA TYR A 104 25.55 4.43 9.43
C TYR A 104 25.10 5.29 10.62
N LEU A 105 23.81 5.26 10.96
CA LEU A 105 23.25 6.00 12.10
C LEU A 105 23.92 5.59 13.41
N TYR A 106 24.13 4.29 13.61
CA TYR A 106 24.80 3.77 14.81
C TYR A 106 26.28 4.19 14.87
N LYS A 107 27.06 3.90 13.81
CA LYS A 107 28.52 4.05 13.82
C LYS A 107 28.99 5.49 13.63
N ASN A 108 28.31 6.27 12.79
CA ASN A 108 28.75 7.60 12.37
C ASN A 108 28.05 8.73 13.12
N LEU A 109 26.78 8.54 13.52
CA LEU A 109 26.03 9.55 14.26
C LEU A 109 25.89 9.23 15.75
N GLY A 110 26.39 8.06 16.20
CA GLY A 110 26.39 7.67 17.63
C GLY A 110 24.99 7.39 18.19
N MET A 111 23.99 7.13 17.34
CA MET A 111 22.64 6.82 17.80
C MET A 111 22.59 5.42 18.42
N SER A 112 21.87 5.27 19.53
CA SER A 112 21.55 3.94 20.08
C SER A 112 20.57 3.17 19.17
N MET A 113 20.46 1.85 19.34
CA MET A 113 19.47 1.05 18.60
C MET A 113 18.05 1.52 18.86
N ASP A 114 17.71 1.88 20.09
CA ASP A 114 16.37 2.41 20.44
C ASP A 114 16.09 3.76 19.75
N GLN A 115 17.09 4.64 19.65
CA GLN A 115 16.95 5.90 18.92
C GLN A 115 16.77 5.67 17.42
N ILE A 116 17.46 4.68 16.84
CA ILE A 116 17.33 4.32 15.44
C ILE A 116 15.93 3.75 15.18
N GLU A 117 15.48 2.81 16.01
CA GLU A 117 14.12 2.25 15.90
C GLU A 117 13.07 3.36 16.02
N GLU A 118 13.17 4.23 17.01
CA GLU A 118 12.25 5.37 17.17
C GLU A 118 12.25 6.28 15.93
N THR A 119 13.41 6.53 15.35
CA THR A 119 13.55 7.34 14.13
C THR A 119 12.82 6.69 12.97
N LEU A 120 13.07 5.41 12.71
CA LEU A 120 12.49 4.70 11.57
C LEU A 120 10.98 4.47 11.70
N VAL A 121 10.48 4.27 12.92
CA VAL A 121 9.09 3.90 13.18
C VAL A 121 8.20 5.11 13.48
N LYS A 122 8.73 6.13 14.20
CA LYS A 122 7.90 7.22 14.75
C LYS A 122 8.23 8.60 14.23
N LYS A 123 9.42 8.81 13.64
CA LYS A 123 9.92 10.14 13.24
C LYS A 123 10.21 10.25 11.73
N SER A 124 9.86 9.24 10.96
CA SER A 124 10.06 9.15 9.51
C SER A 124 8.74 9.34 8.75
N GLY A 125 8.66 8.82 7.55
CA GLY A 125 7.46 8.89 6.72
C GLY A 125 7.08 10.31 6.34
N LEU A 126 5.78 10.59 6.25
CA LEU A 126 5.29 11.95 5.96
C LEU A 126 5.76 12.94 7.02
N LEU A 127 5.73 12.56 8.31
CA LEU A 127 6.23 13.40 9.40
C LEU A 127 7.70 13.78 9.18
N GLY A 128 8.57 12.81 8.89
CA GLY A 128 9.99 13.08 8.66
C GLY A 128 10.27 13.87 7.38
N LEU A 129 9.46 13.68 6.33
CA LEU A 129 9.61 14.39 5.06
C LEU A 129 9.06 15.82 5.09
N THR A 130 7.99 16.06 5.86
CA THR A 130 7.44 17.40 6.05
C THR A 130 8.14 18.16 7.17
N GLU A 131 8.64 17.47 8.20
CA GLU A 131 9.13 18.03 9.48
C GLU A 131 8.04 18.83 10.25
N VAL A 132 6.77 18.67 9.84
CA VAL A 132 5.61 19.39 10.40
C VAL A 132 4.59 18.42 10.97
N THR A 133 4.13 17.46 10.15
CA THR A 133 3.04 16.57 10.52
C THR A 133 3.04 15.27 9.70
N SER A 134 2.46 14.23 10.26
CA SER A 134 2.16 12.97 9.53
C SER A 134 0.85 13.02 8.74
N ASP A 135 0.06 14.10 8.85
CA ASP A 135 -1.22 14.24 8.18
C ASP A 135 -1.03 14.53 6.68
N CYS A 136 -1.45 13.61 5.85
CA CYS A 136 -1.36 13.73 4.40
C CYS A 136 -2.10 14.96 3.86
N ARG A 137 -3.19 15.40 4.54
CA ARG A 137 -3.98 16.58 4.14
C ARG A 137 -3.13 17.85 4.14
N TYR A 138 -2.25 18.01 5.12
CA TYR A 138 -1.33 19.15 5.15
C TYR A 138 -0.49 19.21 3.88
N ALA A 139 0.08 18.09 3.46
CA ALA A 139 0.91 18.04 2.27
C ALA A 139 0.10 18.20 0.97
N GLU A 140 -1.15 17.72 0.94
CA GLU A 140 -2.08 17.90 -0.18
C GLU A 140 -2.52 19.36 -0.32
N ASP A 141 -2.95 19.99 0.78
CA ASP A 141 -3.44 21.38 0.80
C ASP A 141 -2.34 22.40 0.45
N ASN A 142 -1.08 22.06 0.69
CA ASN A 142 0.05 22.96 0.48
C ASN A 142 0.98 22.51 -0.68
N TYR A 143 0.54 21.57 -1.52
CA TYR A 143 1.38 20.98 -2.57
C TYR A 143 1.97 22.01 -3.55
N ASP A 144 1.19 23.01 -3.93
CA ASP A 144 1.59 24.06 -4.88
C ASP A 144 2.03 25.36 -4.18
N ASP A 145 2.08 25.39 -2.85
CA ASP A 145 2.58 26.52 -2.09
C ASP A 145 4.12 26.55 -2.12
N ALA A 146 4.68 27.49 -2.88
CA ALA A 146 6.13 27.66 -3.02
C ALA A 146 6.83 27.99 -1.68
N SER A 147 6.10 28.50 -0.69
CA SER A 147 6.64 28.77 0.65
C SER A 147 6.76 27.51 1.53
N LYS A 148 6.17 26.37 1.09
CA LYS A 148 6.13 25.10 1.81
C LYS A 148 6.65 23.94 0.95
N PRO A 149 7.90 23.97 0.50
CA PRO A 149 8.46 22.97 -0.42
C PRO A 149 8.46 21.54 0.16
N GLU A 150 8.41 21.41 1.49
CA GLU A 150 8.31 20.13 2.20
C GLU A 150 7.00 19.38 1.91
N ALA A 151 5.91 20.09 1.67
CA ALA A 151 4.63 19.48 1.31
C ALA A 151 4.71 18.73 -0.02
N LYS A 152 5.26 19.38 -1.05
CA LYS A 152 5.50 18.77 -2.36
C LYS A 152 6.51 17.62 -2.30
N ARG A 153 7.61 17.81 -1.56
CA ARG A 153 8.62 16.75 -1.32
C ARG A 153 7.96 15.51 -0.74
N ALA A 154 7.16 15.66 0.31
CA ALA A 154 6.54 14.54 1.01
C ALA A 154 5.58 13.75 0.11
N LEU A 155 4.66 14.42 -0.61
CA LEU A 155 3.72 13.73 -1.50
C LEU A 155 4.40 13.09 -2.71
N ASN A 156 5.42 13.73 -3.27
CA ASN A 156 6.14 13.16 -4.39
C ASN A 156 6.88 11.87 -3.98
N VAL A 157 7.57 11.86 -2.83
CA VAL A 157 8.27 10.67 -2.32
C VAL A 157 7.27 9.55 -1.98
N TYR A 158 6.16 9.90 -1.32
CA TYR A 158 5.08 8.97 -0.97
C TYR A 158 4.49 8.31 -2.23
N SER A 159 4.04 9.11 -3.18
CA SER A 159 3.36 8.64 -4.40
C SER A 159 4.31 7.90 -5.33
N TYR A 160 5.57 8.30 -5.41
CA TYR A 160 6.59 7.61 -6.19
C TYR A 160 6.86 6.18 -5.64
N ARG A 161 6.97 6.02 -4.32
CA ARG A 161 7.12 4.71 -3.70
C ARG A 161 5.89 3.84 -3.95
N LEU A 162 4.69 4.40 -3.82
CA LEU A 162 3.44 3.70 -4.12
C LEU A 162 3.41 3.21 -5.56
N ALA A 163 3.76 4.06 -6.52
CA ALA A 163 3.81 3.70 -7.93
C ALA A 163 4.80 2.56 -8.21
N LYS A 164 5.97 2.56 -7.56
CA LYS A 164 6.96 1.47 -7.68
C LYS A 164 6.38 0.13 -7.22
N TYR A 165 5.66 0.10 -6.10
CA TYR A 165 5.02 -1.12 -5.61
C TYR A 165 3.91 -1.60 -6.54
N ILE A 166 3.07 -0.70 -7.04
CA ILE A 166 2.04 -1.06 -8.02
C ILE A 166 2.69 -1.66 -9.27
N GLY A 167 3.71 -1.00 -9.84
CA GLY A 167 4.42 -1.48 -11.02
C GLY A 167 5.12 -2.83 -10.80
N ALA A 168 5.77 -3.03 -9.65
CA ALA A 168 6.38 -4.31 -9.28
C ALA A 168 5.32 -5.42 -9.19
N TYR A 169 4.17 -5.13 -8.62
CA TYR A 169 3.09 -6.12 -8.50
C TYR A 169 2.36 -6.39 -9.82
N MET A 170 2.34 -5.44 -10.74
CA MET A 170 1.93 -5.74 -12.12
C MET A 170 2.86 -6.77 -12.77
N ALA A 171 4.18 -6.67 -12.55
CA ALA A 171 5.14 -7.67 -13.02
C ALA A 171 4.95 -9.06 -12.37
N VAL A 172 4.56 -9.09 -11.08
CA VAL A 172 4.33 -10.34 -10.33
C VAL A 172 3.08 -11.10 -10.82
N LEU A 173 2.11 -10.41 -11.42
CA LEU A 173 0.96 -11.05 -12.06
C LEU A 173 1.38 -11.88 -13.29
N GLY A 174 2.51 -11.58 -13.93
CA GLY A 174 3.00 -12.29 -15.10
C GLY A 174 2.12 -12.04 -16.32
N ASP A 175 1.65 -13.13 -16.94
CA ASP A 175 0.80 -13.07 -18.14
C ASP A 175 -0.68 -12.88 -17.85
N ASP A 176 -1.07 -12.82 -16.57
CA ASP A 176 -2.47 -12.64 -16.19
C ASP A 176 -2.91 -11.19 -16.37
N HIS A 177 -4.15 -11.04 -16.78
CA HIS A 177 -4.78 -9.73 -16.89
C HIS A 177 -5.03 -9.12 -15.51
N LEU A 178 -4.70 -7.84 -15.34
CA LEU A 178 -5.07 -7.04 -14.16
C LEU A 178 -6.50 -6.51 -14.33
N ASP A 179 -7.41 -6.88 -13.44
CA ASP A 179 -8.79 -6.40 -13.46
C ASP A 179 -8.91 -4.98 -12.88
N ALA A 180 -8.28 -4.75 -11.72
CA ALA A 180 -8.32 -3.43 -11.09
C ALA A 180 -7.15 -3.16 -10.14
N ILE A 181 -6.83 -1.87 -9.98
CA ILE A 181 -6.13 -1.32 -8.82
C ILE A 181 -7.18 -0.72 -7.89
N ALA A 182 -7.27 -1.18 -6.64
CA ALA A 182 -8.18 -0.64 -5.64
C ALA A 182 -7.45 0.25 -4.64
N PHE A 183 -8.00 1.42 -4.36
CA PHE A 183 -7.55 2.35 -3.32
C PHE A 183 -8.51 2.34 -2.16
N THR A 184 -8.01 2.13 -0.94
CA THR A 184 -8.78 2.07 0.29
C THR A 184 -8.00 2.64 1.48
N GLY A 185 -8.65 2.76 2.62
CA GLY A 185 -8.08 3.43 3.80
C GLY A 185 -8.12 4.95 3.68
N GLY A 186 -7.91 5.65 4.79
CA GLY A 186 -8.18 7.09 4.88
C GLY A 186 -7.53 7.95 3.81
N ILE A 187 -6.26 7.68 3.45
CA ILE A 187 -5.56 8.38 2.36
C ILE A 187 -6.02 7.85 1.00
N GLY A 188 -6.12 6.53 0.85
CA GLY A 188 -6.53 5.91 -0.42
C GLY A 188 -7.92 6.34 -0.87
N GLU A 189 -8.85 6.47 0.07
CA GLU A 189 -10.22 6.88 -0.21
C GLU A 189 -10.37 8.38 -0.43
N ASN A 190 -9.57 9.22 0.26
CA ASN A 190 -9.84 10.66 0.29
C ASN A 190 -8.83 11.52 -0.47
N SER A 191 -7.58 11.08 -0.66
CA SER A 191 -6.57 11.85 -1.37
C SER A 191 -6.59 11.58 -2.88
N ALA A 192 -7.34 12.39 -3.60
CA ALA A 192 -7.35 12.37 -5.06
C ALA A 192 -5.96 12.71 -5.63
N HIS A 193 -5.19 13.56 -4.93
CA HIS A 193 -3.87 13.98 -5.34
C HIS A 193 -2.84 12.84 -5.29
N VAL A 194 -2.82 12.08 -4.19
CA VAL A 194 -1.95 10.88 -4.07
C VAL A 194 -2.25 9.88 -5.19
N ARG A 195 -3.53 9.60 -5.47
CA ARG A 195 -3.93 8.70 -6.54
C ARG A 195 -3.50 9.22 -7.91
N GLU A 196 -3.69 10.50 -8.19
CA GLU A 196 -3.26 11.14 -9.45
C GLU A 196 -1.74 11.07 -9.64
N LEU A 197 -0.96 11.41 -8.61
CA LEU A 197 0.50 11.35 -8.66
C LEU A 197 1.00 9.92 -8.86
N ALA A 198 0.48 8.96 -8.11
CA ALA A 198 0.90 7.56 -8.21
C ALA A 198 0.56 6.96 -9.59
N LEU A 199 -0.69 7.13 -10.06
CA LEU A 199 -1.12 6.62 -11.36
C LEU A 199 -0.44 7.36 -12.52
N GLY A 200 -0.04 8.61 -12.31
CA GLY A 200 0.73 9.38 -13.28
C GLY A 200 2.07 8.75 -13.68
N HIS A 201 2.69 7.98 -12.79
CA HIS A 201 3.91 7.22 -13.06
C HIS A 201 3.67 5.93 -13.84
N LEU A 202 2.41 5.47 -13.95
CA LEU A 202 2.05 4.17 -14.52
C LEU A 202 1.50 4.27 -15.96
N LYS A 203 1.60 5.43 -16.59
CA LYS A 203 1.09 5.67 -17.96
C LYS A 203 1.64 4.68 -19.01
N LEU A 204 2.87 4.19 -18.80
CA LEU A 204 3.49 3.19 -19.65
C LEU A 204 2.64 1.90 -19.76
N PHE A 205 1.89 1.57 -18.72
CA PHE A 205 1.02 0.40 -18.67
C PHE A 205 -0.38 0.67 -19.25
N GLY A 206 -0.61 1.84 -19.86
CA GLY A 206 -1.86 2.18 -20.53
C GLY A 206 -2.96 2.65 -19.58
N ILE A 207 -2.66 2.99 -18.32
CA ILE A 207 -3.65 3.55 -17.41
C ILE A 207 -3.96 5.00 -17.79
N LYS A 208 -5.25 5.34 -17.78
CA LYS A 208 -5.75 6.68 -18.07
C LYS A 208 -6.65 7.13 -16.91
N LEU A 209 -6.15 8.05 -16.10
CA LEU A 209 -6.93 8.66 -15.01
C LEU A 209 -7.98 9.61 -15.58
N ASP A 210 -9.21 9.52 -15.07
CA ASP A 210 -10.24 10.55 -15.23
C ASP A 210 -10.22 11.45 -13.98
N LYS A 211 -9.83 12.72 -14.17
CA LYS A 211 -9.65 13.66 -13.05
C LYS A 211 -10.96 13.99 -12.34
N GLU A 212 -12.05 14.10 -13.07
CA GLU A 212 -13.36 14.43 -12.48
C GLU A 212 -13.88 13.27 -11.66
N ARG A 213 -13.82 12.04 -12.20
CA ARG A 213 -14.16 10.81 -11.47
C ARG A 213 -13.28 10.63 -10.23
N ASN A 214 -11.98 10.90 -10.35
CA ASN A 214 -11.04 10.83 -9.23
C ASN A 214 -11.39 11.82 -8.10
N LEU A 215 -11.73 13.05 -8.45
CA LEU A 215 -12.18 14.05 -7.47
C LEU A 215 -13.53 13.72 -6.85
N ALA A 216 -14.44 13.11 -7.61
CA ALA A 216 -15.76 12.72 -7.11
C ALA A 216 -15.71 11.52 -6.15
N ALA A 217 -14.76 10.61 -6.31
CA ALA A 217 -14.59 9.41 -5.49
C ALA A 217 -13.83 9.72 -4.18
N ARG A 218 -14.49 10.47 -3.27
CA ARG A 218 -13.97 10.86 -1.94
C ARG A 218 -15.10 10.92 -0.92
N PHE A 219 -14.74 10.96 0.36
CA PHE A 219 -15.66 11.16 1.47
C PHE A 219 -16.81 10.15 1.49
N GLY A 220 -16.44 8.86 1.44
CA GLY A 220 -17.37 7.73 1.47
C GLY A 220 -17.99 7.38 0.10
N LYS A 221 -17.61 8.07 -0.96
CA LYS A 221 -18.04 7.73 -2.32
C LYS A 221 -17.05 6.78 -2.99
N SER A 222 -17.51 5.60 -3.35
CA SER A 222 -16.76 4.64 -4.18
C SER A 222 -16.96 4.91 -5.67
N GLY A 223 -16.05 4.40 -6.50
CA GLY A 223 -16.21 4.46 -7.95
C GLY A 223 -14.93 4.25 -8.74
N VAL A 224 -15.10 3.97 -10.02
CA VAL A 224 -14.00 3.93 -11.00
C VAL A 224 -13.48 5.34 -11.24
N ILE A 225 -12.15 5.48 -11.16
CA ILE A 225 -11.46 6.76 -11.34
C ILE A 225 -10.63 6.83 -12.63
N THR A 226 -10.74 5.81 -13.47
CA THR A 226 -10.11 5.76 -14.81
C THR A 226 -11.12 6.07 -15.90
N ALA A 227 -10.62 6.52 -17.05
CA ALA A 227 -11.39 6.67 -18.27
C ALA A 227 -11.83 5.28 -18.80
N ASP A 228 -12.88 5.25 -19.62
CA ASP A 228 -13.47 4.01 -20.11
C ASP A 228 -12.54 3.23 -21.06
N ASP A 229 -11.60 3.94 -21.72
CA ASP A 229 -10.58 3.37 -22.60
C ASP A 229 -9.23 3.10 -21.89
N SER A 230 -9.22 3.11 -20.56
CA SER A 230 -8.04 2.71 -19.78
C SER A 230 -7.81 1.19 -19.90
N ALA A 231 -6.53 0.78 -19.94
CA ALA A 231 -6.14 -0.63 -20.07
C ALA A 231 -6.68 -1.51 -18.93
N PHE A 232 -6.84 -0.95 -17.73
CA PHE A 232 -7.44 -1.57 -16.55
C PHE A 232 -8.09 -0.50 -15.68
N LYS A 233 -8.93 -0.93 -14.76
CA LYS A 233 -9.64 -0.01 -13.86
C LYS A 233 -8.77 0.39 -12.68
N ALA A 234 -8.91 1.63 -12.21
CA ALA A 234 -8.56 2.03 -10.86
C ALA A 234 -9.86 2.41 -10.13
N ILE A 235 -10.04 1.93 -8.91
CA ILE A 235 -11.31 2.01 -8.18
C ILE A 235 -11.03 2.49 -6.76
N VAL A 236 -11.87 3.37 -6.25
CA VAL A 236 -11.90 3.73 -4.82
C VAL A 236 -12.98 2.89 -4.14
N LEU A 237 -12.59 2.13 -3.13
CA LEU A 237 -13.48 1.27 -2.36
C LEU A 237 -13.22 1.47 -0.85
N PRO A 238 -14.24 1.78 -0.05
CA PRO A 238 -14.08 1.84 1.39
C PRO A 238 -13.81 0.44 1.96
N THR A 239 -12.93 0.36 2.96
CA THR A 239 -12.74 -0.89 3.72
C THR A 239 -13.76 -0.99 4.85
N ASN A 240 -14.13 -2.22 5.19
CA ASN A 240 -14.99 -2.51 6.34
C ASN A 240 -14.47 -3.76 7.08
N GLU A 241 -13.44 -3.55 7.89
CA GLU A 241 -12.80 -4.65 8.63
C GLU A 241 -13.72 -5.21 9.71
N GLU A 242 -14.59 -4.39 10.31
CA GLU A 242 -15.55 -4.81 11.33
C GLU A 242 -16.58 -5.80 10.76
N LEU A 243 -17.04 -5.55 9.53
CA LEU A 243 -17.97 -6.45 8.84
C LEU A 243 -17.34 -7.84 8.61
N VAL A 244 -16.08 -7.89 8.20
CA VAL A 244 -15.37 -9.18 7.99
C VAL A 244 -15.26 -9.94 9.29
N ILE A 245 -14.87 -9.27 10.37
CA ILE A 245 -14.77 -9.89 11.70
C ILE A 245 -16.14 -10.41 12.15
N ALA A 246 -17.20 -9.62 11.96
CA ALA A 246 -18.57 -10.03 12.31
C ALA A 246 -19.03 -11.25 11.50
N GLN A 247 -18.79 -11.26 10.19
CA GLN A 247 -19.12 -12.40 9.31
C GLN A 247 -18.35 -13.67 9.67
N ASP A 248 -17.04 -13.55 9.92
CA ASP A 248 -16.21 -14.70 10.34
C ASP A 248 -16.64 -15.21 11.71
N THR A 249 -16.97 -14.32 12.65
CA THR A 249 -17.49 -14.68 13.97
C THR A 249 -18.81 -15.44 13.85
N ALA A 250 -19.75 -14.95 13.06
CA ALA A 250 -21.03 -15.62 12.84
C ALA A 250 -20.86 -17.01 12.21
N ARG A 251 -19.94 -17.14 11.25
CA ARG A 251 -19.65 -18.43 10.61
C ARG A 251 -19.02 -19.46 11.56
N LEU A 252 -18.20 -19.01 12.51
CA LEU A 252 -17.50 -19.90 13.45
C LEU A 252 -18.34 -20.22 14.70
N ALA A 253 -19.32 -19.37 15.04
CA ALA A 253 -20.19 -19.54 16.19
C ALA A 253 -21.50 -20.30 15.88
N GLY A 254 -21.87 -20.43 14.61
CA GLY A 254 -23.04 -21.16 14.12
C GLY A 254 -22.68 -22.50 13.56
#